data_7db546c8a1c6fba45207454927972e34
#
_entry.id   7db546c8a1c6fba45207454927972e34
#
_cell.length_a   1.000
_cell.length_b   1.000
_cell.length_c   1.000
_cell.angle_alpha   90.00
_cell.angle_beta   90.00
_cell.angle_gamma   90.00
#
_symmetry.space_group_name_H-M   'P 1'
#
loop_
_entity.id
_entity.type
_entity.pdbx_description
1 polymer ?
#
loop_
_entity_poly.entity_id
_entity_poly.type
_entity_poly.pdbx_seq_one_letter_code
_entity_poly.pdbx_strand_id
1 'polypeptide(L)'
;MPEMEINIMKVLIFTTRQLCYNSGYYFAHRIGEEIEKLGIECEYCEIPENAIPSAGTQIAQPAIENAGKSVDEEAEKMLESYIGKEYLAILDFNSKLPRLILDDESYYLDSIDAPFYNFILDHPLYHHSTLDCKLKNYYAFSIDENHCKYCLLYTSDAA
;
A
#
# COMPACT_ATOMS: atom_id res chain seq x y z
N MET A 1 -20.61 -27.72 21.38
CA MET A 1 -20.53 -27.32 19.96
C MET A 1 -19.38 -26.34 19.83
N PRO A 2 -18.40 -26.55 18.95
CA PRO A 2 -17.42 -25.50 18.72
C PRO A 2 -18.15 -24.29 18.10
N GLU A 3 -18.01 -23.13 18.74
CA GLU A 3 -18.40 -21.87 18.14
C GLU A 3 -17.58 -21.74 16.84
N MET A 4 -18.28 -21.76 15.69
CA MET A 4 -17.65 -21.35 14.45
C MET A 4 -17.28 -19.87 14.61
N GLU A 5 -15.99 -19.59 14.84
CA GLU A 5 -15.48 -18.26 14.64
C GLU A 5 -15.77 -17.90 13.18
N ILE A 6 -16.75 -17.01 13.01
CA ILE A 6 -16.98 -16.40 11.71
C ILE A 6 -15.76 -15.50 11.51
N ASN A 7 -14.81 -15.96 10.72
CA ASN A 7 -13.69 -15.15 10.29
C ASN A 7 -14.25 -14.03 9.41
N ILE A 8 -14.53 -12.89 10.03
CA ILE A 8 -15.02 -11.71 9.32
C ILE A 8 -13.83 -11.15 8.56
N MET A 9 -13.78 -11.45 7.27
CA MET A 9 -12.76 -10.89 6.39
C MET A 9 -12.98 -9.36 6.30
N LYS A 10 -11.92 -8.62 6.63
CA LYS A 10 -11.92 -7.15 6.63
C LYS A 10 -11.22 -6.61 5.40
N VAL A 11 -11.48 -5.37 5.07
CA VAL A 11 -10.68 -4.58 4.15
C VAL A 11 -9.68 -3.76 4.94
N LEU A 12 -8.40 -3.86 4.61
CA LEU A 12 -7.34 -3.02 5.17
C LEU A 12 -7.16 -1.78 4.29
N ILE A 13 -7.24 -0.60 4.87
CA ILE A 13 -7.06 0.67 4.16
C ILE A 13 -5.84 1.38 4.74
N PHE A 14 -4.78 1.46 3.96
CA PHE A 14 -3.64 2.31 4.28
C PHE A 14 -3.95 3.76 3.92
N THR A 15 -3.56 4.67 4.78
CA THR A 15 -3.71 6.10 4.55
C THR A 15 -2.47 6.84 5.01
N THR A 16 -2.13 7.92 4.31
CA THR A 16 -1.04 8.81 4.70
C THR A 16 -1.58 10.23 4.74
N ARG A 17 -1.41 10.92 5.86
CA ARG A 17 -1.68 12.35 5.93
C ARG A 17 -0.57 13.09 5.19
N GLN A 18 -0.93 13.90 4.21
CA GLN A 18 -0.01 14.73 3.45
C GLN A 18 -0.26 16.20 3.79
N LEU A 19 0.81 16.99 3.81
CA LEU A 19 0.74 18.44 4.09
C LEU A 19 -0.19 19.19 3.13
N CYS A 20 -0.29 18.76 1.87
CA CYS A 20 -1.15 19.37 0.88
C CYS A 20 -2.45 18.60 0.71
N TYR A 21 -3.53 19.17 1.20
CA TYR A 21 -4.93 18.81 0.92
C TYR A 21 -5.47 17.50 1.51
N ASN A 22 -4.68 16.63 2.13
CA ASN A 22 -5.14 15.34 2.70
C ASN A 22 -6.11 14.55 1.80
N SER A 23 -5.98 14.68 0.48
CA SER A 23 -6.94 14.10 -0.46
C SER A 23 -6.97 12.57 -0.37
N GLY A 24 -5.81 11.93 -0.29
CA GLY A 24 -5.72 10.47 -0.11
C GLY A 24 -6.41 10.01 1.16
N TYR A 25 -6.19 10.69 2.28
CA TYR A 25 -6.87 10.42 3.54
C TYR A 25 -8.39 10.57 3.41
N TYR A 26 -8.85 11.65 2.80
CA TYR A 26 -10.28 11.90 2.58
C TYR A 26 -10.92 10.81 1.72
N PHE A 27 -10.29 10.45 0.58
CA PHE A 27 -10.82 9.40 -0.29
C PHE A 27 -10.81 8.03 0.37
N ALA A 28 -9.76 7.70 1.13
CA ALA A 28 -9.66 6.45 1.88
C ALA A 28 -10.85 6.28 2.83
N HIS A 29 -11.15 7.32 3.62
CA HIS A 29 -12.28 7.28 4.55
C HIS A 29 -13.63 7.24 3.83
N ARG A 30 -13.81 8.01 2.75
CA ARG A 30 -15.07 7.98 1.99
C ARG A 30 -15.33 6.62 1.33
N ILE A 31 -14.29 5.98 0.79
CA ILE A 31 -14.43 4.63 0.24
C ILE A 31 -14.71 3.62 1.35
N GLY A 32 -14.02 3.71 2.47
CA GLY A 32 -14.25 2.84 3.62
C GLY A 32 -15.69 2.95 4.14
N GLU A 33 -16.23 4.16 4.29
CA GLU A 33 -17.64 4.37 4.67
C GLU A 33 -18.61 3.68 3.69
N GLU A 34 -18.34 3.70 2.39
CA GLU A 34 -19.19 3.01 1.41
C GLU A 34 -19.05 1.49 1.49
N ILE A 35 -17.83 0.98 1.76
CA ILE A 35 -17.60 -0.45 2.00
C ILE A 35 -18.32 -0.92 3.25
N GLU A 36 -18.29 -0.15 4.33
CA GLU A 36 -18.97 -0.48 5.59
C GLU A 36 -20.49 -0.51 5.45
N LYS A 37 -21.06 0.32 4.58
CA LYS A 37 -22.50 0.25 4.23
C LYS A 37 -22.90 -1.06 3.54
N LEU A 38 -21.94 -1.75 2.92
CA LEU A 38 -22.12 -3.08 2.35
C LEU A 38 -22.01 -4.21 3.40
N GLY A 39 -21.75 -3.86 4.66
CA GLY A 39 -21.60 -4.79 5.76
C GLY A 39 -20.19 -5.41 5.87
N ILE A 40 -19.20 -4.81 5.22
CA ILE A 40 -17.79 -5.23 5.26
C ILE A 40 -17.04 -4.32 6.23
N GLU A 41 -16.36 -4.89 7.21
CA GLU A 41 -15.56 -4.13 8.18
C GLU A 41 -14.30 -3.57 7.53
N CYS A 42 -13.95 -2.32 7.85
CA CYS A 42 -12.71 -1.68 7.42
C CYS A 42 -11.77 -1.47 8.60
N GLU A 43 -10.51 -1.84 8.41
CA GLU A 43 -9.40 -1.55 9.31
C GLU A 43 -8.50 -0.49 8.67
N TYR A 44 -8.19 0.59 9.41
CA TYR A 44 -7.38 1.69 8.89
C TYR A 44 -6.00 1.66 9.50
N CYS A 45 -4.99 1.79 8.65
CA CYS A 45 -3.60 2.00 9.06
C CYS A 45 -3.12 3.36 8.57
N GLU A 46 -2.97 4.31 9.48
CA GLU A 46 -2.50 5.65 9.17
C GLU A 46 -0.97 5.72 9.26
N ILE A 47 -0.31 5.81 8.11
CA ILE A 47 1.14 5.90 8.01
C ILE A 47 1.55 7.37 8.17
N PRO A 48 2.49 7.70 9.08
CA PRO A 48 3.00 9.06 9.21
C PRO A 48 3.60 9.58 7.90
N GLU A 49 3.43 10.87 7.64
CA GLU A 49 4.05 11.50 6.47
C GLU A 49 5.57 11.34 6.52
N ASN A 50 6.16 11.04 5.35
CA ASN A 50 7.60 10.78 5.22
C ASN A 50 8.16 9.57 5.98
N ALA A 51 7.32 8.77 6.64
CA ALA A 51 7.75 7.53 7.28
C ALA A 51 8.32 6.52 6.27
N ILE A 52 7.82 6.52 5.03
CA ILE A 52 8.33 5.70 3.94
C ILE A 52 9.13 6.60 2.98
N PRO A 53 10.45 6.43 2.88
CA PRO A 53 11.30 7.23 2.00
C PRO A 53 10.97 7.09 0.52
N SER A 54 11.38 8.08 -0.27
CA SER A 54 11.02 8.18 -1.69
C SER A 54 11.78 7.24 -2.63
N ALA A 55 12.81 6.52 -2.19
CA ALA A 55 13.60 5.60 -3.03
C ALA A 55 14.03 4.35 -2.24
N GLY A 56 13.79 3.18 -2.83
CA GLY A 56 14.33 1.86 -2.53
C GLY A 56 14.64 1.57 -1.05
N THR A 57 13.61 1.41 -0.20
CA THR A 57 13.83 1.23 1.22
C THR A 57 13.52 -0.20 1.62
N GLN A 58 14.46 -0.82 2.30
CA GLN A 58 14.26 -2.08 3.02
C GLN A 58 13.66 -1.77 4.39
N ILE A 59 12.67 -2.53 4.81
CA ILE A 59 12.24 -2.61 6.20
C ILE A 59 13.30 -3.45 6.90
N ALA A 60 13.82 -2.95 8.02
CA ALA A 60 14.80 -3.65 8.88
C ALA A 60 16.20 -3.90 8.28
N GLN A 61 16.94 -2.85 7.91
CA GLN A 61 18.39 -2.90 7.99
C GLN A 61 18.90 -1.98 9.09
N PRO A 62 19.82 -2.45 9.95
CA PRO A 62 20.53 -1.55 10.86
C PRO A 62 21.20 -0.47 10.02
N ALA A 63 21.01 0.78 10.39
CA ALA A 63 21.50 1.94 9.69
C ALA A 63 23.00 1.78 9.36
N ILE A 64 23.30 1.49 8.10
CA ILE A 64 24.63 1.78 7.57
C ILE A 64 24.60 3.28 7.32
N GLU A 65 25.38 4.00 8.11
CA GLU A 65 25.63 5.43 7.94
C GLU A 65 25.98 5.68 6.47
N ASN A 66 25.12 6.38 5.73
CA ASN A 66 25.22 6.85 4.33
C ASN A 66 24.40 6.14 3.25
N ALA A 67 23.56 5.19 3.55
CA ALA A 67 22.63 4.64 2.56
C ALA A 67 21.17 5.00 2.96
N GLY A 68 20.46 5.67 2.10
CA GLY A 68 19.08 6.14 2.12
C GLY A 68 18.27 5.96 3.41
N LYS A 69 17.48 6.96 3.76
CA LYS A 69 16.65 6.98 4.96
C LYS A 69 15.87 5.67 5.10
N SER A 70 16.05 4.99 6.22
CA SER A 70 15.22 3.85 6.66
C SER A 70 13.78 4.28 6.89
N VAL A 71 12.86 3.33 6.89
CA VAL A 71 11.49 3.54 7.41
C VAL A 71 11.59 4.01 8.86
N ASP A 72 10.72 4.92 9.26
CA ASP A 72 10.64 5.35 10.65
C ASP A 72 10.30 4.15 11.55
N GLU A 73 10.97 4.02 12.72
CA GLU A 73 10.84 2.85 13.61
C GLU A 73 9.41 2.61 14.09
N GLU A 74 8.63 3.67 14.28
CA GLU A 74 7.22 3.56 14.69
C GLU A 74 6.36 3.02 13.54
N ALA A 75 6.58 3.53 12.33
CA ALA A 75 5.92 3.05 11.13
C ALA A 75 6.32 1.61 10.81
N GLU A 76 7.59 1.24 11.00
CA GLU A 76 8.08 -0.11 10.81
C GLU A 76 7.34 -1.10 11.71
N LYS A 77 7.28 -0.87 13.02
CA LYS A 77 6.56 -1.70 13.98
C LYS A 77 5.06 -1.81 13.66
N MET A 78 4.47 -0.71 13.19
CA MET A 78 3.08 -0.70 12.78
C MET A 78 2.86 -1.58 11.54
N LEU A 79 3.71 -1.45 10.54
CA LEU A 79 3.64 -2.25 9.31
C LEU A 79 3.92 -3.74 9.58
N GLU A 80 4.91 -4.06 10.42
CA GLU A 80 5.20 -5.43 10.83
C GLU A 80 3.99 -6.15 11.46
N SER A 81 3.12 -5.40 12.13
CA SER A 81 1.93 -5.97 12.77
C SER A 81 0.92 -6.59 11.79
N TYR A 82 1.04 -6.30 10.51
CA TYR A 82 0.17 -6.84 9.45
C TYR A 82 0.75 -8.07 8.75
N ILE A 83 2.04 -8.38 8.93
CA ILE A 83 2.69 -9.54 8.31
C ILE A 83 1.99 -10.83 8.72
N GLY A 84 1.66 -11.67 7.75
CA GLY A 84 0.98 -12.95 7.95
C GLY A 84 -0.51 -12.85 8.24
N LYS A 85 -1.10 -11.65 8.23
CA LYS A 85 -2.55 -11.48 8.33
C LYS A 85 -3.23 -11.67 6.97
N GLU A 86 -4.51 -12.01 7.01
CA GLU A 86 -5.39 -12.20 5.86
C GLU A 86 -6.45 -11.10 5.82
N TYR A 87 -6.67 -10.51 4.64
CA TYR A 87 -7.70 -9.52 4.40
C TYR A 87 -8.44 -9.81 3.09
N LEU A 88 -9.66 -9.33 2.97
CA LEU A 88 -10.44 -9.40 1.74
C LEU A 88 -9.78 -8.58 0.62
N ALA A 89 -9.25 -7.43 0.97
CA ALA A 89 -8.52 -6.54 0.08
C ALA A 89 -7.67 -5.55 0.88
N ILE A 90 -6.65 -5.01 0.26
CA ILE A 90 -5.88 -3.88 0.76
C ILE A 90 -6.04 -2.71 -0.21
N LEU A 91 -6.35 -1.53 0.31
CA LEU A 91 -6.52 -0.29 -0.48
C LEU A 91 -5.51 0.76 -0.04
N ASP A 92 -4.97 1.52 -0.99
CA ASP A 92 -4.17 2.72 -0.72
C ASP A 92 -4.25 3.70 -1.90
N PHE A 93 -3.81 4.94 -1.67
CA PHE A 93 -3.83 6.03 -2.64
C PHE A 93 -2.41 6.58 -2.83
N ASN A 94 -1.93 6.64 -4.07
CA ASN A 94 -0.56 7.06 -4.38
C ASN A 94 0.48 6.33 -3.52
N SER A 95 0.27 5.03 -3.30
CA SER A 95 1.01 4.23 -2.34
C SER A 95 2.50 4.15 -2.65
N LYS A 96 3.30 4.19 -1.60
CA LYS A 96 4.73 3.87 -1.64
C LYS A 96 5.02 2.43 -1.19
N LEU A 97 4.02 1.74 -0.61
CA LEU A 97 4.16 0.38 -0.07
C LEU A 97 4.64 -0.67 -1.09
N PRO A 98 4.27 -0.59 -2.40
CA PRO A 98 4.74 -1.58 -3.37
C PRO A 98 6.27 -1.70 -3.50
N ARG A 99 7.02 -0.74 -2.97
CA ARG A 99 8.49 -0.75 -3.00
C ARG A 99 9.14 -1.31 -1.75
N LEU A 100 8.36 -1.55 -0.70
CA LEU A 100 8.91 -2.06 0.55
C LEU A 100 9.33 -3.51 0.40
N ILE A 101 10.56 -3.79 0.80
CA ILE A 101 11.19 -5.10 0.72
C ILE A 101 11.59 -5.50 2.13
N LEU A 102 11.29 -6.75 2.50
CA LEU A 102 11.68 -7.38 3.75
C LEU A 102 13.16 -7.85 3.70
N ASP A 103 13.70 -8.25 4.83
CA ASP A 103 15.09 -8.72 4.95
C ASP A 103 15.41 -9.94 4.07
N ASP A 104 14.39 -10.76 3.76
CA ASP A 104 14.51 -11.93 2.89
C ASP A 104 14.35 -11.59 1.39
N GLU A 105 14.43 -10.30 1.05
CA GLU A 105 14.25 -9.76 -0.31
C GLU A 105 12.83 -9.93 -0.89
N SER A 106 11.86 -10.39 -0.10
CA SER A 106 10.46 -10.44 -0.52
C SER A 106 9.77 -9.09 -0.39
N TYR A 107 8.71 -8.87 -1.16
CA TYR A 107 7.90 -7.66 -1.02
C TYR A 107 7.06 -7.71 0.26
N TYR A 108 7.02 -6.60 0.99
CA TYR A 108 6.21 -6.46 2.19
C TYR A 108 4.74 -6.80 1.94
N LEU A 109 4.15 -6.29 0.86
CA LEU A 109 2.74 -6.53 0.53
C LEU A 109 2.44 -8.01 0.19
N ASP A 110 3.42 -8.76 -0.30
CA ASP A 110 3.28 -10.20 -0.53
C ASP A 110 3.27 -11.02 0.78
N SER A 111 3.65 -10.40 1.92
CA SER A 111 3.57 -11.03 3.25
C SER A 111 2.17 -10.94 3.89
N ILE A 112 1.26 -10.19 3.28
CA ILE A 112 -0.13 -10.04 3.69
C ILE A 112 -0.99 -10.80 2.69
N ASP A 113 -1.83 -11.72 3.15
CA ASP A 113 -2.68 -12.51 2.25
C ASP A 113 -3.91 -11.71 1.81
N ALA A 114 -3.73 -10.87 0.79
CA ALA A 114 -4.78 -10.05 0.20
C ALA A 114 -4.36 -9.48 -1.16
N PRO A 115 -5.31 -9.23 -2.09
CA PRO A 115 -5.06 -8.40 -3.26
C PRO A 115 -4.86 -6.93 -2.85
N PHE A 116 -3.88 -6.27 -3.45
CA PHE A 116 -3.55 -4.87 -3.18
C PHE A 116 -4.01 -3.96 -4.33
N TYR A 117 -4.83 -2.99 -4.01
CA TYR A 117 -5.39 -2.01 -4.94
C TYR A 117 -4.81 -0.62 -4.65
N ASN A 118 -4.03 -0.10 -5.59
CA ASN A 118 -3.40 1.22 -5.50
C ASN A 118 -4.10 2.21 -6.44
N PHE A 119 -4.72 3.22 -5.88
CA PHE A 119 -5.38 4.29 -6.64
C PHE A 119 -4.39 5.42 -6.93
N ILE A 120 -3.95 5.51 -8.17
CA ILE A 120 -3.01 6.53 -8.63
C ILE A 120 -3.80 7.79 -9.02
N LEU A 121 -3.76 8.79 -8.15
CA LEU A 121 -4.43 10.07 -8.32
C LEU A 121 -3.57 11.08 -9.08
N ASP A 122 -2.25 11.00 -8.91
CA ASP A 122 -1.26 11.85 -9.56
C ASP A 122 -0.79 11.27 -10.90
N HIS A 123 0.03 12.02 -11.63
CA HIS A 123 0.60 11.52 -12.88
C HIS A 123 1.50 10.30 -12.63
N PRO A 124 1.36 9.18 -13.38
CA PRO A 124 2.09 7.93 -13.17
C PRO A 124 3.62 8.06 -13.18
N LEU A 125 4.15 9.09 -13.83
CA LEU A 125 5.58 9.38 -13.83
C LEU A 125 6.16 9.48 -12.41
N TYR A 126 5.40 10.04 -11.48
CA TYR A 126 5.81 10.18 -10.06
C TYR A 126 5.73 8.87 -9.28
N HIS A 127 5.05 7.86 -9.84
CA HIS A 127 4.81 6.54 -9.23
C HIS A 127 5.45 5.40 -10.01
N HIS A 128 6.33 5.68 -10.98
CA HIS A 128 6.92 4.67 -11.85
C HIS A 128 7.53 3.50 -11.08
N SER A 129 8.29 3.79 -10.02
CA SER A 129 8.91 2.75 -9.19
C SER A 129 7.93 1.89 -8.39
N THR A 130 6.71 2.36 -8.14
CA THR A 130 5.64 1.58 -7.49
C THR A 130 4.78 0.84 -8.50
N LEU A 131 4.71 1.31 -9.74
CA LEU A 131 3.99 0.67 -10.83
C LEU A 131 4.81 -0.46 -11.47
N ASP A 132 6.14 -0.36 -11.44
CA ASP A 132 7.08 -1.32 -12.01
C ASP A 132 7.57 -2.37 -10.99
N CYS A 133 6.75 -2.70 -10.00
CA CYS A 133 7.04 -3.75 -9.02
C CYS A 133 6.46 -5.09 -9.45
N LYS A 134 7.05 -6.20 -8.95
CA LYS A 134 6.63 -7.57 -9.27
C LYS A 134 5.84 -8.22 -8.14
N LEU A 135 4.88 -7.48 -7.58
CA LEU A 135 3.95 -8.00 -6.59
C LEU A 135 3.00 -9.03 -7.21
N LYS A 136 2.63 -10.06 -6.45
CA LYS A 136 1.79 -11.17 -6.96
C LYS A 136 0.36 -10.75 -7.26
N ASN A 137 -0.26 -9.96 -6.37
CA ASN A 137 -1.67 -9.59 -6.44
C ASN A 137 -1.82 -8.06 -6.38
N TYR A 138 -1.20 -7.37 -7.34
CA TYR A 138 -1.15 -5.91 -7.39
C TYR A 138 -2.00 -5.37 -8.54
N TYR A 139 -2.86 -4.41 -8.22
CA TYR A 139 -3.75 -3.75 -9.16
C TYR A 139 -3.61 -2.24 -9.00
N ALA A 140 -3.15 -1.55 -10.03
CA ALA A 140 -3.10 -0.10 -10.07
C ALA A 140 -4.29 0.46 -10.86
N PHE A 141 -4.97 1.42 -10.29
CA PHE A 141 -6.07 2.15 -10.91
C PHE A 141 -5.67 3.59 -11.15
N SER A 142 -5.96 4.11 -12.32
CA SER A 142 -5.82 5.52 -12.63
C SER A 142 -7.16 6.12 -13.04
N ILE A 143 -7.36 7.38 -12.70
CA ILE A 143 -8.57 8.13 -13.02
C ILE A 143 -8.58 8.70 -14.45
N ASP A 144 -7.45 8.62 -15.16
CA ASP A 144 -7.28 9.20 -16.50
C ASP A 144 -6.80 8.14 -17.49
N GLU A 145 -7.46 8.07 -18.65
CA GLU A 145 -7.14 7.10 -19.70
C GLU A 145 -5.71 7.29 -20.27
N ASN A 146 -5.22 8.52 -20.32
CA ASN A 146 -3.86 8.79 -20.81
C ASN A 146 -2.82 8.31 -19.81
N HIS A 147 -3.12 8.37 -18.50
CA HIS A 147 -2.30 7.78 -17.45
C HIS A 147 -2.23 6.25 -17.59
N CYS A 148 -3.35 5.60 -17.90
CA CYS A 148 -3.36 4.16 -18.18
C CYS A 148 -2.50 3.84 -19.41
N LYS A 149 -2.60 4.61 -20.48
CA LYS A 149 -1.76 4.45 -21.67
C LYS A 149 -0.27 4.65 -21.35
N TYR A 150 0.06 5.63 -20.51
CA TYR A 150 1.43 5.83 -20.04
C TYR A 150 1.96 4.59 -19.32
N CYS A 151 1.20 4.04 -18.37
CA CYS A 151 1.60 2.84 -17.64
C CYS A 151 1.85 1.66 -18.60
N LEU A 152 0.97 1.42 -19.57
CA LEU A 152 1.12 0.35 -20.55
C LEU A 152 2.35 0.50 -21.47
N LEU A 153 2.84 1.72 -21.66
CA LEU A 153 4.00 1.97 -22.54
C LEU A 153 5.33 1.93 -21.80
N TYR A 154 5.35 2.23 -20.51
CA TYR A 154 6.58 2.54 -19.76
C TYR A 154 6.78 1.69 -18.50
N THR A 155 5.94 0.70 -18.25
CA THR A 155 6.14 -0.28 -17.17
C THR A 155 6.48 -1.66 -17.74
N SER A 156 7.10 -2.52 -16.93
CA SER A 156 7.59 -3.84 -17.37
C SER A 156 6.49 -4.81 -17.83
N ASP A 157 5.24 -4.55 -17.47
CA ASP A 157 4.09 -5.35 -17.91
C ASP A 157 3.54 -4.92 -19.29
N ALA A 158 4.19 -3.94 -19.92
CA ALA A 158 3.83 -3.46 -21.27
C ALA A 158 4.36 -4.34 -22.43
N ALA A 159 4.92 -5.50 -22.14
CA ALA A 159 5.52 -6.42 -23.11
C ALA A 159 4.66 -7.65 -23.36
#